data_0ba9e64065cb7ce01786266c0b2b9be4
#
_entry.id   0ba9e64065cb7ce01786266c0b2b9be4
#
_cell.length_a   1.000
_cell.length_b   1.000
_cell.length_c   1.000
_cell.angle_alpha   90.00
_cell.angle_beta   90.00
_cell.angle_gamma   90.00
#
_symmetry.space_group_name_H-M   'P 1'
#
loop_
_entity.id
_entity.type
_entity.pdbx_description
1 polymer ?
#
loop_
_entity_poly.entity_id
_entity_poly.type
_entity_poly.pdbx_seq_one_letter_code
_entity_poly.pdbx_strand_id
1 'polypeptide(L)'
;DGFDFIFYLLALLITAVSFRSLKKQVRDFDMRALWFLIPAFCFWGLMLWRHIHTLQIAGALLFLLSMSGLLFGLRIFVTLTPVLGICLLGCPSTTYWTEYFCRELITRFSLSGFLLKAFAAGLLAVSFFLLKKYAIRLQTLLFLCALFCVCMILAIRHSPPAYGNALIVDSQKMRVGDYLAFVQAVTPQEERFFRGNQATRHLYISGTRKITLLSIRITGDIHSIHPTELCLKSARNTIHGHREIVFMTARGGLACQEMTVTLADNRSYLVYAWYAGPDWSTGNFLSFRRHWTSRAPWYTFQLMTDIG
;
A
#
# COMPACT_ATOMS: atom_id res chain seq x y z
N ASP A 1 6.74 0.38 11.70
CA ASP A 1 7.46 -0.86 11.98
C ASP A 1 8.95 -0.61 11.93
N GLY A 2 9.59 -0.43 13.15
CA GLY A 2 10.99 -0.02 13.28
C GLY A 2 12.02 -1.05 12.86
N PHE A 3 11.62 -2.24 12.39
CA PHE A 3 12.51 -3.35 12.05
C PHE A 3 12.74 -3.51 10.53
N ASP A 4 12.10 -2.73 9.67
CA ASP A 4 12.24 -2.87 8.21
C ASP A 4 13.68 -2.62 7.73
N PHE A 5 14.48 -1.85 8.46
CA PHE A 5 15.88 -1.61 8.14
C PHE A 5 16.74 -2.88 8.14
N ILE A 6 16.31 -3.96 8.82
CA ILE A 6 17.02 -5.25 8.85
C ILE A 6 17.17 -5.82 7.43
N PHE A 7 16.18 -5.62 6.56
CA PHE A 7 16.26 -6.09 5.17
C PHE A 7 17.34 -5.35 4.37
N TYR A 8 17.54 -4.05 4.61
CA TYR A 8 18.65 -3.31 4.00
C TYR A 8 20.01 -3.79 4.50
N LEU A 9 20.13 -4.06 5.82
CA LEU A 9 21.35 -4.62 6.40
C LEU A 9 21.63 -6.02 5.83
N LEU A 10 20.61 -6.85 5.67
CA LEU A 10 20.73 -8.18 5.06
C LEU A 10 21.20 -8.08 3.60
N ALA A 11 20.60 -7.19 2.79
CA ALA A 11 21.00 -6.95 1.41
C ALA A 11 22.47 -6.48 1.32
N LEU A 12 22.86 -5.56 2.20
CA LEU A 12 24.23 -5.06 2.29
C LEU A 12 25.21 -6.19 2.67
N LEU A 13 24.89 -6.97 3.69
CA LEU A 13 25.69 -8.09 4.17
C LEU A 13 25.91 -9.13 3.07
N ILE A 14 24.82 -9.57 2.39
CA ILE A 14 24.90 -10.51 1.28
C ILE A 14 25.81 -10.00 0.17
N THR A 15 25.69 -8.71 -0.18
CA THR A 15 26.50 -8.09 -1.21
C THR A 15 27.97 -8.01 -0.77
N ALA A 16 28.24 -7.57 0.46
CA ALA A 16 29.59 -7.43 1.01
C ALA A 16 30.33 -8.78 1.08
N VAL A 17 29.68 -9.81 1.64
CA VAL A 17 30.25 -11.17 1.72
C VAL A 17 30.51 -11.75 0.32
N SER A 18 29.71 -11.37 -0.66
CA SER A 18 29.82 -11.85 -2.03
C SER A 18 30.69 -10.99 -2.93
N PHE A 19 31.18 -9.85 -2.44
CA PHE A 19 31.88 -8.84 -3.25
C PHE A 19 33.00 -9.41 -4.12
N ARG A 20 33.91 -10.20 -3.53
CA ARG A 20 35.03 -10.82 -4.28
C ARG A 20 34.55 -11.70 -5.43
N SER A 21 33.44 -12.43 -5.23
CA SER A 21 32.85 -13.29 -6.25
C SER A 21 32.10 -12.48 -7.31
N LEU A 22 31.39 -11.44 -6.91
CA LEU A 22 30.72 -10.51 -7.83
C LEU A 22 31.73 -9.81 -8.72
N LYS A 23 32.84 -9.32 -8.14
CA LYS A 23 33.94 -8.70 -8.91
C LYS A 23 34.47 -9.59 -10.02
N LYS A 24 34.55 -10.93 -9.82
CA LYS A 24 34.96 -11.88 -10.84
C LYS A 24 33.93 -12.07 -11.96
N GLN A 25 32.67 -11.66 -11.75
CA GLN A 25 31.61 -11.76 -12.74
C GLN A 25 31.46 -10.48 -13.58
N VAL A 26 32.11 -9.40 -13.17
CA VAL A 26 32.15 -8.15 -13.92
C VAL A 26 32.74 -8.41 -15.31
N ARG A 27 32.04 -7.97 -16.32
CA ARG A 27 32.42 -7.99 -17.73
C ARG A 27 32.38 -6.57 -18.27
N ASP A 28 32.77 -6.43 -19.51
CA ASP A 28 32.63 -5.17 -20.22
C ASP A 28 31.16 -4.82 -20.50
N PHE A 29 30.95 -3.62 -20.97
CA PHE A 29 29.68 -3.05 -21.35
C PHE A 29 28.80 -4.02 -22.17
N ASP A 30 27.56 -4.24 -21.75
CA ASP A 30 26.63 -5.20 -22.37
C ASP A 30 25.37 -4.51 -22.89
N MET A 31 25.32 -4.23 -24.19
CA MET A 31 24.19 -3.57 -24.84
C MET A 31 22.84 -4.29 -24.66
N ARG A 32 22.85 -5.60 -24.38
CA ARG A 32 21.62 -6.38 -24.16
C ARG A 32 20.87 -5.91 -22.93
N ALA A 33 21.55 -5.26 -21.98
CA ALA A 33 20.92 -4.67 -20.80
C ALA A 33 19.99 -3.51 -21.14
N LEU A 34 20.07 -2.89 -22.33
CA LEU A 34 19.12 -1.86 -22.77
C LEU A 34 17.68 -2.39 -22.84
N TRP A 35 17.48 -3.68 -23.12
CA TRP A 35 16.16 -4.31 -23.10
C TRP A 35 15.50 -4.27 -21.72
N PHE A 36 16.27 -4.09 -20.65
CA PHE A 36 15.77 -3.93 -19.29
C PHE A 36 15.80 -2.47 -18.86
N LEU A 37 16.80 -1.72 -19.29
CA LEU A 37 16.99 -0.32 -18.89
C LEU A 37 15.87 0.58 -19.42
N ILE A 38 15.50 0.44 -20.70
CA ILE A 38 14.45 1.25 -21.31
C ILE A 38 13.09 1.00 -20.62
N PRO A 39 12.61 -0.25 -20.47
CA PRO A 39 11.37 -0.51 -19.74
C PRO A 39 11.43 -0.05 -18.27
N ALA A 40 12.56 -0.22 -17.58
CA ALA A 40 12.73 0.23 -16.20
C ALA A 40 12.63 1.76 -16.09
N PHE A 41 13.23 2.50 -17.01
CA PHE A 41 13.12 3.95 -17.08
C PHE A 41 11.70 4.41 -17.37
N CYS A 42 11.03 3.81 -18.35
CA CYS A 42 9.63 4.11 -18.68
C CYS A 42 8.70 3.79 -17.49
N PHE A 43 8.91 2.65 -16.84
CA PHE A 43 8.15 2.27 -15.65
C PHE A 43 8.37 3.27 -14.51
N TRP A 44 9.60 3.65 -14.23
CA TRP A 44 9.91 4.64 -13.20
C TRP A 44 9.29 6.00 -13.51
N GLY A 45 9.40 6.50 -14.74
CA GLY A 45 8.76 7.73 -15.19
C GLY A 45 7.24 7.70 -15.07
N LEU A 46 6.60 6.57 -15.45
CA LEU A 46 5.16 6.37 -15.28
C LEU A 46 4.76 6.38 -13.80
N MET A 47 5.54 5.77 -12.90
CA MET A 47 5.24 5.75 -11.47
C MET A 47 5.48 7.12 -10.82
N LEU A 48 6.44 7.91 -11.30
CA LEU A 48 6.60 9.31 -10.90
C LEU A 48 5.38 10.13 -11.31
N TRP A 49 4.92 9.98 -12.54
CA TRP A 49 3.72 10.67 -13.03
C TRP A 49 2.45 10.25 -12.27
N ARG A 50 2.32 8.96 -11.92
CA ARG A 50 1.18 8.42 -11.17
C ARG A 50 1.30 8.62 -9.66
N HIS A 51 2.38 9.19 -9.17
CA HIS A 51 2.62 9.46 -7.74
C HIS A 51 2.45 8.23 -6.82
N ILE A 52 2.96 7.05 -7.22
CA ILE A 52 2.90 5.82 -6.42
C ILE A 52 4.26 5.55 -5.78
N HIS A 53 4.50 6.06 -4.57
CA HIS A 53 5.82 6.05 -3.92
C HIS A 53 6.51 4.69 -3.88
N THR A 54 5.82 3.63 -3.47
CA THR A 54 6.43 2.29 -3.40
C THR A 54 6.94 1.85 -4.77
N LEU A 55 6.15 2.09 -5.82
CA LEU A 55 6.54 1.73 -7.18
C LEU A 55 7.58 2.70 -7.77
N GLN A 56 7.63 3.96 -7.30
CA GLN A 56 8.73 4.87 -7.64
C GLN A 56 10.07 4.35 -7.13
N ILE A 57 10.12 3.90 -5.87
CA ILE A 57 11.32 3.29 -5.28
C ILE A 57 11.67 2.01 -6.04
N ALA A 58 10.70 1.14 -6.30
CA ALA A 58 10.91 -0.08 -7.07
C ALA A 58 11.45 0.21 -8.48
N GLY A 59 10.88 1.21 -9.16
CA GLY A 59 11.32 1.65 -10.48
C GLY A 59 12.74 2.21 -10.47
N ALA A 60 13.07 3.06 -9.51
CA ALA A 60 14.41 3.62 -9.35
C ALA A 60 15.45 2.52 -9.09
N LEU A 61 15.16 1.59 -8.19
CA LEU A 61 16.04 0.46 -7.90
C LEU A 61 16.21 -0.46 -9.11
N LEU A 62 15.12 -0.74 -9.85
CA LEU A 62 15.18 -1.53 -11.09
C LEU A 62 16.00 -0.83 -12.17
N PHE A 63 15.87 0.50 -12.29
CA PHE A 63 16.67 1.30 -13.19
C PHE A 63 18.16 1.23 -12.84
N LEU A 64 18.52 1.42 -11.56
CA LEU A 64 19.91 1.31 -11.08
C LEU A 64 20.48 -0.10 -11.31
N LEU A 65 19.68 -1.13 -11.06
CA LEU A 65 20.08 -2.51 -11.34
C LEU A 65 20.32 -2.74 -12.85
N SER A 66 19.45 -2.19 -13.70
CA SER A 66 19.59 -2.29 -15.16
C SER A 66 20.83 -1.53 -15.66
N MET A 67 21.13 -0.37 -15.09
CA MET A 67 22.37 0.36 -15.32
C MET A 67 23.60 -0.46 -14.92
N SER A 68 23.55 -1.16 -13.78
CA SER A 68 24.63 -2.04 -13.38
C SER A 68 24.83 -3.20 -14.37
N GLY A 69 23.74 -3.72 -14.95
CA GLY A 69 23.78 -4.71 -16.03
C GLY A 69 24.43 -4.18 -17.31
N LEU A 70 24.17 -2.92 -17.66
CA LEU A 70 24.77 -2.26 -18.80
C LEU A 70 26.28 -2.06 -18.61
N LEU A 71 26.71 -1.57 -17.44
CA LEU A 71 28.09 -1.21 -17.15
C LEU A 71 28.99 -2.43 -16.81
N PHE A 72 28.42 -3.44 -16.14
CA PHE A 72 29.20 -4.56 -15.57
C PHE A 72 28.77 -5.93 -16.14
N GLY A 73 27.87 -5.94 -17.09
CA GLY A 73 27.37 -7.13 -17.78
C GLY A 73 26.09 -7.72 -17.18
N LEU A 74 25.30 -8.33 -18.04
CA LEU A 74 23.97 -8.86 -17.72
C LEU A 74 23.98 -9.93 -16.61
N ARG A 75 25.11 -10.64 -16.41
CA ARG A 75 25.26 -11.60 -15.31
C ARG A 75 25.19 -10.94 -13.94
N ILE A 76 25.74 -9.74 -13.79
CA ILE A 76 25.64 -8.93 -12.55
C ILE A 76 24.19 -8.52 -12.29
N PHE A 77 23.49 -8.04 -13.33
CA PHE A 77 22.06 -7.73 -13.25
C PHE A 77 21.26 -8.92 -12.68
N VAL A 78 21.39 -10.10 -13.31
CA VAL A 78 20.67 -11.32 -12.89
C VAL A 78 21.02 -11.70 -11.45
N THR A 79 22.32 -11.68 -11.11
CA THR A 79 22.78 -12.09 -9.77
C THR A 79 22.30 -11.14 -8.67
N LEU A 80 22.20 -9.83 -8.93
CA LEU A 80 21.75 -8.83 -7.95
C LEU A 80 20.24 -8.69 -7.87
N THR A 81 19.45 -9.26 -8.79
CA THR A 81 17.98 -9.16 -8.76
C THR A 81 17.37 -9.60 -7.41
N PRO A 82 17.77 -10.72 -6.76
CA PRO A 82 17.23 -11.08 -5.46
C PRO A 82 17.61 -10.08 -4.35
N VAL A 83 18.80 -9.48 -4.42
CA VAL A 83 19.22 -8.44 -3.46
C VAL A 83 18.33 -7.21 -3.58
N LEU A 84 17.95 -6.83 -4.81
CA LEU A 84 16.96 -5.79 -5.05
C LEU A 84 15.61 -6.14 -4.39
N GLY A 85 15.15 -7.39 -4.54
CA GLY A 85 13.93 -7.87 -3.90
C GLY A 85 13.98 -7.71 -2.37
N ILE A 86 15.12 -8.06 -1.75
CA ILE A 86 15.33 -7.87 -0.30
C ILE A 86 15.27 -6.39 0.07
N CYS A 87 15.89 -5.49 -0.72
CA CYS A 87 15.79 -4.05 -0.48
C CYS A 87 14.33 -3.56 -0.57
N LEU A 88 13.54 -4.05 -1.51
CA LEU A 88 12.12 -3.71 -1.63
C LEU A 88 11.30 -4.15 -0.41
N LEU A 89 11.62 -5.30 0.18
CA LEU A 89 10.99 -5.75 1.42
C LEU A 89 11.30 -4.80 2.60
N GLY A 90 12.44 -4.08 2.56
CA GLY A 90 12.79 -3.05 3.54
C GLY A 90 11.97 -1.76 3.43
N CYS A 91 11.23 -1.54 2.35
CA CYS A 91 10.40 -0.34 2.23
C CYS A 91 9.22 -0.41 3.23
N PRO A 92 8.98 0.65 4.04
CA PRO A 92 7.92 0.63 5.05
C PRO A 92 6.54 0.32 4.50
N SER A 93 6.21 0.82 3.31
CA SER A 93 4.95 0.57 2.64
C SER A 93 4.74 -0.90 2.22
N THR A 94 5.79 -1.70 2.11
CA THR A 94 5.66 -3.12 1.73
C THR A 94 5.04 -3.96 2.82
N THR A 95 5.16 -3.59 4.11
CA THR A 95 4.45 -4.28 5.21
C THR A 95 2.95 -4.19 5.02
N TYR A 96 2.44 -2.98 4.77
CA TYR A 96 1.03 -2.78 4.48
C TYR A 96 0.57 -3.61 3.26
N TRP A 97 1.31 -3.58 2.16
CA TRP A 97 0.95 -4.33 0.96
C TRP A 97 1.04 -5.85 1.17
N THR A 98 2.01 -6.33 1.95
CA THR A 98 2.11 -7.74 2.32
C THR A 98 0.88 -8.16 3.14
N GLU A 99 0.50 -7.37 4.15
CA GLU A 99 -0.70 -7.63 4.95
C GLU A 99 -1.98 -7.56 4.10
N TYR A 100 -2.06 -6.62 3.17
CA TYR A 100 -3.21 -6.47 2.29
C TYR A 100 -3.39 -7.68 1.36
N PHE A 101 -2.34 -8.06 0.63
CA PHE A 101 -2.42 -9.16 -0.34
C PHE A 101 -2.42 -10.56 0.30
N CYS A 102 -1.79 -10.71 1.45
CA CYS A 102 -1.69 -11.99 2.16
C CYS A 102 -2.67 -12.10 3.33
N ARG A 103 -3.70 -11.25 3.38
CA ARG A 103 -4.66 -11.18 4.51
C ARG A 103 -5.24 -12.54 4.87
N GLU A 104 -5.73 -13.30 3.90
CA GLU A 104 -6.30 -14.62 4.14
C GLU A 104 -5.29 -15.60 4.76
N LEU A 105 -4.05 -15.58 4.27
CA LEU A 105 -2.97 -16.39 4.81
C LEU A 105 -2.61 -15.97 6.24
N ILE A 106 -2.50 -14.67 6.47
CA ILE A 106 -2.21 -14.08 7.78
C ILE A 106 -3.28 -14.48 8.79
N THR A 107 -4.55 -14.33 8.44
CA THR A 107 -5.68 -14.67 9.31
C THR A 107 -5.75 -16.18 9.57
N ARG A 108 -5.60 -16.99 8.52
CA ARG A 108 -5.70 -18.45 8.61
C ARG A 108 -4.60 -19.09 9.45
N PHE A 109 -3.39 -18.54 9.40
CA PHE A 109 -2.21 -19.11 10.09
C PHE A 109 -1.69 -18.25 11.24
N SER A 110 -2.41 -17.19 11.62
CA SER A 110 -2.01 -16.24 12.68
C SER A 110 -0.58 -15.69 12.49
N LEU A 111 -0.18 -15.48 11.23
CA LEU A 111 1.15 -14.98 10.89
C LEU A 111 1.19 -13.46 10.98
N SER A 112 2.37 -12.89 11.23
CA SER A 112 2.57 -11.45 11.07
C SER A 112 3.08 -11.11 9.67
N GLY A 113 2.77 -9.91 9.18
CA GLY A 113 3.31 -9.41 7.90
C GLY A 113 4.84 -9.42 7.88
N PHE A 114 5.47 -9.16 9.03
CA PHE A 114 6.93 -9.23 9.18
C PHE A 114 7.48 -10.66 8.97
N LEU A 115 6.84 -11.69 9.51
CA LEU A 115 7.26 -13.09 9.31
C LEU A 115 7.18 -13.49 7.83
N LEU A 116 6.15 -13.05 7.12
CA LEU A 116 6.04 -13.29 5.68
C LEU A 116 7.16 -12.60 4.90
N LYS A 117 7.49 -11.35 5.25
CA LYS A 117 8.62 -10.62 4.66
C LYS A 117 9.95 -11.32 4.95
N ALA A 118 10.16 -11.78 6.19
CA ALA A 118 11.37 -12.51 6.60
C ALA A 118 11.50 -13.83 5.81
N PHE A 119 10.41 -14.57 5.64
CA PHE A 119 10.39 -15.78 4.82
C PHE A 119 10.72 -15.48 3.35
N ALA A 120 10.09 -14.45 2.76
CA ALA A 120 10.39 -14.00 1.40
C ALA A 120 11.85 -13.57 1.24
N ALA A 121 12.42 -12.86 2.22
CA ALA A 121 13.84 -12.47 2.24
C ALA A 121 14.76 -13.69 2.29
N GLY A 122 14.42 -14.72 3.07
CA GLY A 122 15.14 -15.99 3.11
C GLY A 122 15.16 -16.69 1.76
N LEU A 123 14.00 -16.77 1.09
CA LEU A 123 13.91 -17.35 -0.27
C LEU A 123 14.73 -16.55 -1.29
N LEU A 124 14.70 -15.22 -1.21
CA LEU A 124 15.51 -14.35 -2.08
C LEU A 124 17.01 -14.52 -1.82
N ALA A 125 17.42 -14.66 -0.56
CA ALA A 125 18.82 -14.91 -0.20
C ALA A 125 19.29 -16.27 -0.75
N VAL A 126 18.51 -17.33 -0.59
CA VAL A 126 18.79 -18.65 -1.21
C VAL A 126 18.89 -18.52 -2.73
N SER A 127 17.94 -17.82 -3.35
CA SER A 127 17.95 -17.57 -4.80
C SER A 127 19.21 -16.85 -5.25
N PHE A 128 19.69 -15.86 -4.50
CA PHE A 128 20.96 -15.17 -4.78
C PHE A 128 22.15 -16.15 -4.81
N PHE A 129 22.29 -17.02 -3.80
CA PHE A 129 23.38 -17.98 -3.76
C PHE A 129 23.31 -19.02 -4.87
N LEU A 130 22.09 -19.44 -5.25
CA LEU A 130 21.89 -20.35 -6.39
C LEU A 130 22.23 -19.68 -7.72
N LEU A 131 21.77 -18.44 -7.95
CA LEU A 131 22.11 -17.65 -9.15
C LEU A 131 23.60 -17.37 -9.26
N LYS A 132 24.27 -17.14 -8.14
CA LYS A 132 25.72 -16.95 -8.08
C LYS A 132 26.48 -18.21 -8.45
N LYS A 133 25.99 -19.39 -8.06
CA LYS A 133 26.63 -20.69 -8.28
C LYS A 133 26.33 -21.25 -9.69
N TYR A 134 25.06 -21.14 -10.08
CA TYR A 134 24.58 -21.74 -11.34
C TYR A 134 24.28 -20.63 -12.36
N ALA A 135 24.75 -20.82 -13.59
CA ALA A 135 24.41 -19.96 -14.71
C ALA A 135 22.95 -20.23 -15.11
N ILE A 136 21.98 -19.58 -14.47
CA ILE A 136 20.59 -19.68 -14.88
C ILE A 136 20.44 -19.03 -16.26
N ARG A 137 19.76 -19.72 -17.17
CA ARG A 137 19.48 -19.18 -18.51
C ARG A 137 18.58 -17.94 -18.37
N LEU A 138 18.92 -16.88 -19.09
CA LEU A 138 18.14 -15.64 -19.13
C LEU A 138 16.65 -15.89 -19.40
N GLN A 139 16.34 -16.89 -20.23
CA GLN A 139 14.97 -17.31 -20.54
C GLN A 139 14.17 -17.72 -19.30
N THR A 140 14.79 -18.43 -18.34
CA THR A 140 14.12 -18.80 -17.08
C THR A 140 13.81 -17.57 -16.23
N LEU A 141 14.72 -16.60 -16.16
CA LEU A 141 14.47 -15.34 -15.44
C LEU A 141 13.34 -14.54 -16.10
N LEU A 142 13.35 -14.40 -17.43
CA LEU A 142 12.29 -13.71 -18.18
C LEU A 142 10.94 -14.39 -17.98
N PHE A 143 10.89 -15.71 -17.97
CA PHE A 143 9.66 -16.46 -17.68
C PHE A 143 9.15 -16.18 -16.26
N LEU A 144 10.01 -16.19 -15.24
CA LEU A 144 9.62 -15.88 -13.87
C LEU A 144 9.14 -14.43 -13.71
N CYS A 145 9.81 -13.48 -14.37
CA CYS A 145 9.37 -12.08 -14.38
C CYS A 145 8.00 -11.93 -15.08
N ALA A 146 7.79 -12.59 -16.21
CA ALA A 146 6.52 -12.59 -16.92
C ALA A 146 5.40 -13.20 -16.07
N LEU A 147 5.66 -14.33 -15.41
CA LEU A 147 4.72 -14.97 -14.50
C LEU A 147 4.36 -14.05 -13.33
N PHE A 148 5.35 -13.38 -12.71
CA PHE A 148 5.11 -12.41 -11.65
C PHE A 148 4.26 -11.24 -12.13
N CYS A 149 4.54 -10.69 -13.31
CA CYS A 149 3.73 -9.62 -13.91
C CYS A 149 2.28 -10.04 -14.15
N VAL A 150 2.08 -11.28 -14.67
CA VAL A 150 0.73 -11.84 -14.86
C VAL A 150 0.00 -11.98 -13.53
N CYS A 151 0.64 -12.52 -12.49
CA CYS A 151 0.06 -12.62 -11.15
C CYS A 151 -0.31 -11.26 -10.58
N MET A 152 0.54 -10.23 -10.75
CA MET A 152 0.26 -8.86 -10.32
C MET A 152 -0.92 -8.26 -11.08
N ILE A 153 -1.00 -8.46 -12.41
CA ILE A 153 -2.13 -7.99 -13.22
C ILE A 153 -3.44 -8.65 -12.79
N LEU A 154 -3.41 -9.96 -12.53
CA LEU A 154 -4.57 -10.70 -12.04
C LEU A 154 -5.01 -10.21 -10.65
N ALA A 155 -4.07 -9.99 -9.73
CA ALA A 155 -4.36 -9.44 -8.41
C ALA A 155 -5.01 -8.04 -8.50
N ILE A 156 -4.53 -7.18 -9.41
CA ILE A 156 -5.09 -5.85 -9.65
C ILE A 156 -6.50 -5.92 -10.27
N ARG A 157 -6.75 -6.91 -11.15
CA ARG A 157 -8.08 -7.08 -11.78
C ARG A 157 -9.17 -7.54 -10.81
N HIS A 158 -8.80 -8.23 -9.74
CA HIS A 158 -9.74 -8.69 -8.70
C HIS A 158 -10.09 -7.60 -7.67
N SER A 159 -9.73 -6.35 -7.92
CA SER A 159 -10.21 -5.23 -7.10
C SER A 159 -11.73 -5.12 -7.25
N PRO A 160 -12.48 -5.06 -6.14
CA PRO A 160 -13.93 -5.00 -6.19
C PRO A 160 -14.40 -3.77 -6.99
N PRO A 161 -15.56 -3.88 -7.66
CA PRO A 161 -16.07 -2.81 -8.50
C PRO A 161 -16.31 -1.54 -7.68
N ALA A 162 -15.92 -0.41 -8.23
CA ALA A 162 -16.35 0.88 -7.73
C ALA A 162 -17.82 1.09 -8.09
N TYR A 163 -18.64 1.53 -7.13
CA TYR A 163 -20.05 1.80 -7.38
C TYR A 163 -20.21 3.25 -7.89
N GLY A 164 -20.89 3.40 -9.01
CA GLY A 164 -21.28 4.71 -9.55
C GLY A 164 -22.32 5.36 -8.63
N ASN A 165 -22.08 6.53 -8.22
CA ASN A 165 -22.78 7.56 -7.44
C ASN A 165 -21.97 7.94 -6.22
N ALA A 166 -21.37 9.11 -6.28
CA ALA A 166 -20.62 9.66 -5.16
C ALA A 166 -21.56 9.98 -3.99
N LEU A 167 -21.41 9.29 -2.87
CA LEU A 167 -22.00 9.74 -1.63
C LEU A 167 -21.00 10.67 -0.94
N ILE A 168 -21.05 11.94 -1.32
CA ILE A 168 -20.40 13.01 -0.55
C ILE A 168 -21.38 13.36 0.58
N VAL A 169 -20.99 13.03 1.79
CA VAL A 169 -21.74 13.41 2.98
C VAL A 169 -21.55 14.90 3.17
N ASP A 170 -22.66 15.66 3.15
CA ASP A 170 -22.63 17.05 3.55
C ASP A 170 -22.36 17.13 5.05
N SER A 171 -21.10 17.26 5.40
CA SER A 171 -20.64 17.32 6.79
C SER A 171 -21.06 18.60 7.52
N GLN A 172 -21.68 19.56 6.82
CA GLN A 172 -22.18 20.81 7.43
C GLN A 172 -23.61 20.67 7.99
N LYS A 173 -24.31 19.56 7.71
CA LYS A 173 -25.64 19.35 8.28
C LYS A 173 -25.57 19.14 9.78
N MET A 174 -26.12 20.10 10.51
CA MET A 174 -26.20 20.09 11.97
C MET A 174 -27.27 19.10 12.51
N ARG A 175 -28.12 18.57 11.65
CA ARG A 175 -29.15 17.58 12.01
C ARG A 175 -29.34 16.55 10.90
N VAL A 176 -29.32 15.26 11.28
CA VAL A 176 -29.59 14.14 10.38
C VAL A 176 -30.58 13.22 11.09
N GLY A 177 -31.85 13.24 10.65
CA GLY A 177 -32.95 12.57 11.36
C GLY A 177 -33.06 13.09 12.80
N ASP A 178 -32.97 12.18 13.77
CA ASP A 178 -33.01 12.50 15.21
C ASP A 178 -31.64 12.82 15.80
N TYR A 179 -30.58 12.80 15.01
CA TYR A 179 -29.23 13.10 15.46
C TYR A 179 -28.92 14.59 15.33
N LEU A 180 -28.39 15.17 16.40
CA LEU A 180 -27.80 16.52 16.42
C LEU A 180 -26.29 16.43 16.29
N ALA A 181 -25.73 17.25 15.40
CA ALA A 181 -24.30 17.30 15.14
C ALA A 181 -23.60 18.37 15.98
N PHE A 182 -22.46 18.01 16.54
CA PHE A 182 -21.55 18.88 17.24
C PHE A 182 -20.18 18.82 16.54
N VAL A 183 -19.66 19.97 16.16
CA VAL A 183 -18.32 20.06 15.61
C VAL A 183 -17.31 19.75 16.70
N GLN A 184 -16.41 18.82 16.44
CA GLN A 184 -15.30 18.50 17.34
C GLN A 184 -13.99 19.01 16.76
N ALA A 185 -13.08 19.44 17.61
CA ALA A 185 -11.73 19.74 17.19
C ALA A 185 -11.03 18.47 16.67
N VAL A 186 -10.32 18.60 15.56
CA VAL A 186 -9.42 17.56 15.07
C VAL A 186 -8.24 17.47 16.05
N THR A 187 -7.81 16.27 16.40
CA THR A 187 -6.71 16.10 17.35
C THR A 187 -5.37 16.53 16.72
N PRO A 188 -4.39 17.00 17.50
CA PRO A 188 -3.06 17.36 16.98
C PRO A 188 -2.35 16.19 16.26
N GLN A 189 -2.68 14.95 16.62
CA GLN A 189 -2.18 13.75 15.93
C GLN A 189 -2.81 13.63 14.54
N GLU A 190 -4.11 13.85 14.42
CA GLU A 190 -4.83 13.83 13.14
C GLU A 190 -4.40 14.99 12.24
N GLU A 191 -4.22 16.20 12.78
CA GLU A 191 -3.69 17.32 12.00
C GLU A 191 -2.34 17.03 11.39
N ARG A 192 -1.44 16.38 12.15
CA ARG A 192 -0.14 15.94 11.62
C ARG A 192 -0.29 14.84 10.58
N PHE A 193 -1.24 13.91 10.81
CA PHE A 193 -1.45 12.76 9.94
C PHE A 193 -2.07 13.17 8.59
N PHE A 194 -3.01 14.11 8.61
CA PHE A 194 -3.70 14.62 7.42
C PHE A 194 -3.14 15.94 6.91
N ARG A 195 -1.89 16.20 7.18
CA ARG A 195 -1.22 17.46 6.83
C ARG A 195 -1.41 17.81 5.34
N GLY A 196 -1.90 19.06 5.09
CA GLY A 196 -2.18 19.53 3.73
C GLY A 196 -3.58 19.18 3.22
N ASN A 197 -4.43 18.52 4.03
CA ASN A 197 -5.83 18.25 3.73
C ASN A 197 -6.76 18.91 4.74
N GLN A 198 -8.01 19.10 4.36
CA GLN A 198 -9.03 19.68 5.23
C GLN A 198 -9.78 18.57 5.96
N ALA A 199 -9.46 18.35 7.23
CA ALA A 199 -10.16 17.38 8.07
C ALA A 199 -11.22 18.08 8.92
N THR A 200 -12.42 17.50 9.00
CA THR A 200 -13.51 17.94 9.87
C THR A 200 -14.07 16.73 10.64
N ARG A 201 -14.36 16.93 11.91
CA ARG A 201 -14.94 15.90 12.77
C ARG A 201 -16.27 16.37 13.33
N HIS A 202 -17.28 15.51 13.24
CA HIS A 202 -18.60 15.75 13.81
C HIS A 202 -18.99 14.60 14.74
N LEU A 203 -19.53 14.94 15.89
CA LEU A 203 -20.19 14.02 16.80
C LEU A 203 -21.69 14.17 16.63
N TYR A 204 -22.39 13.12 16.23
CA TYR A 204 -23.83 13.04 16.11
C TYR A 204 -24.38 12.32 17.33
N ILE A 205 -25.35 12.92 18.02
CA ILE A 205 -25.95 12.38 19.25
C ILE A 205 -27.47 12.29 19.07
N SER A 206 -28.03 11.13 19.41
CA SER A 206 -29.48 10.89 19.53
C SER A 206 -29.72 10.03 20.78
N GLY A 207 -30.24 10.62 21.86
CA GLY A 207 -30.36 9.96 23.16
C GLY A 207 -28.97 9.46 23.65
N THR A 208 -28.84 8.16 23.86
CA THR A 208 -27.56 7.53 24.29
C THR A 208 -26.65 7.16 23.11
N ARG A 209 -27.17 7.15 21.88
CA ARG A 209 -26.42 6.76 20.69
C ARG A 209 -25.49 7.88 20.23
N LYS A 210 -24.25 7.51 19.96
CA LYS A 210 -23.20 8.41 19.47
C LYS A 210 -22.59 7.88 18.18
N ILE A 211 -22.45 8.75 17.20
CA ILE A 211 -21.79 8.46 15.93
C ILE A 211 -20.76 9.56 15.68
N THR A 212 -19.51 9.18 15.47
CA THR A 212 -18.47 10.12 15.08
C THR A 212 -18.23 10.00 13.57
N LEU A 213 -18.28 11.11 12.86
CA LEU A 213 -17.92 11.20 11.45
C LEU A 213 -16.67 12.07 11.30
N LEU A 214 -15.59 11.45 10.81
CA LEU A 214 -14.42 12.15 10.32
C LEU A 214 -14.52 12.25 8.80
N SER A 215 -14.49 13.44 8.26
CA SER A 215 -14.43 13.68 6.81
C SER A 215 -13.16 14.45 6.46
N ILE A 216 -12.44 14.02 5.45
CA ILE A 216 -11.19 14.62 5.01
C ILE A 216 -11.31 14.94 3.54
N ARG A 217 -11.31 16.22 3.20
CA ARG A 217 -11.22 16.69 1.82
C ARG A 217 -9.78 16.70 1.39
N ILE A 218 -9.49 15.99 0.32
CA ILE A 218 -8.15 15.86 -0.24
C ILE A 218 -7.87 17.09 -1.09
N THR A 219 -7.06 17.99 -0.58
CA THR A 219 -6.70 19.26 -1.26
C THR A 219 -5.25 19.28 -1.73
N GLY A 220 -4.45 18.37 -1.24
CA GLY A 220 -3.02 18.30 -1.48
C GLY A 220 -2.57 17.00 -2.17
N ASP A 221 -1.44 16.51 -1.72
CA ASP A 221 -0.85 15.28 -2.24
C ASP A 221 -1.66 14.05 -1.80
N ILE A 222 -2.00 13.19 -2.75
CA ILE A 222 -2.64 11.90 -2.50
C ILE A 222 -1.83 11.02 -1.51
N HIS A 223 -0.53 11.25 -1.38
CA HIS A 223 0.33 10.52 -0.46
C HIS A 223 0.06 10.81 1.01
N SER A 224 -0.59 11.94 1.30
CA SER A 224 -1.05 12.27 2.65
C SER A 224 -2.29 11.47 3.05
N ILE A 225 -2.92 10.75 2.11
CA ILE A 225 -4.05 9.88 2.39
C ILE A 225 -3.56 8.43 2.50
N HIS A 226 -3.83 7.87 3.66
CA HIS A 226 -3.49 6.50 4.00
C HIS A 226 -4.76 5.64 4.12
N PRO A 227 -4.62 4.30 4.00
CA PRO A 227 -5.72 3.41 4.33
C PRO A 227 -6.20 3.64 5.77
N THR A 228 -7.50 3.57 5.99
CA THR A 228 -8.09 3.77 7.33
C THR A 228 -7.50 2.83 8.38
N GLU A 229 -7.22 1.58 8.00
CA GLU A 229 -6.59 0.60 8.89
C GLU A 229 -5.22 1.07 9.40
N LEU A 230 -4.45 1.74 8.55
CA LEU A 230 -3.14 2.26 8.94
C LEU A 230 -3.29 3.40 9.95
N CYS A 231 -4.26 4.29 9.73
CA CYS A 231 -4.59 5.36 10.68
C CYS A 231 -4.98 4.79 12.05
N LEU A 232 -5.88 3.81 12.06
CA LEU A 232 -6.35 3.17 13.29
C LEU A 232 -5.22 2.45 14.03
N LYS A 233 -4.39 1.68 13.34
CA LYS A 233 -3.22 1.00 13.91
C LYS A 233 -2.18 1.99 14.45
N SER A 234 -1.94 3.10 13.76
CA SER A 234 -1.00 4.13 14.21
C SER A 234 -1.45 4.82 15.51
N ALA A 235 -2.76 4.87 15.74
CA ALA A 235 -3.36 5.33 16.98
C ALA A 235 -3.40 4.25 18.09
N ARG A 236 -2.67 3.14 17.91
CA ARG A 236 -2.59 1.99 18.83
C ARG A 236 -3.91 1.24 19.03
N ASN A 237 -4.81 1.32 18.07
CA ASN A 237 -6.06 0.57 18.09
C ASN A 237 -5.86 -0.82 17.49
N THR A 238 -6.63 -1.79 17.99
CA THR A 238 -6.62 -3.17 17.50
C THR A 238 -7.82 -3.41 16.58
N ILE A 239 -7.57 -3.92 15.38
CA ILE A 239 -8.60 -4.27 14.41
C ILE A 239 -8.83 -5.77 14.47
N HIS A 240 -10.06 -6.20 14.82
CA HIS A 240 -10.43 -7.61 14.98
C HIS A 240 -11.15 -8.20 13.79
N GLY A 241 -11.84 -7.38 13.01
CA GLY A 241 -12.58 -7.79 11.83
C GLY A 241 -12.47 -6.76 10.73
N HIS A 242 -12.55 -7.23 9.48
CA HIS A 242 -12.52 -6.38 8.31
C HIS A 242 -13.28 -7.06 7.17
N ARG A 243 -14.28 -6.37 6.63
CA ARG A 243 -15.02 -6.84 5.47
C ARG A 243 -15.46 -5.69 4.58
N GLU A 244 -15.62 -5.95 3.31
CA GLU A 244 -16.27 -5.02 2.39
C GLU A 244 -17.77 -5.25 2.42
N ILE A 245 -18.53 -4.17 2.55
CA ILE A 245 -19.98 -4.19 2.54
C ILE A 245 -20.50 -3.12 1.58
N VAL A 246 -21.74 -3.31 1.13
CA VAL A 246 -22.43 -2.34 0.28
C VAL A 246 -23.73 -1.94 0.96
N PHE A 247 -23.85 -0.68 1.29
CA PHE A 247 -25.12 -0.08 1.72
C PHE A 247 -25.93 0.36 0.51
N MET A 248 -27.17 -0.05 0.43
CA MET A 248 -28.11 0.48 -0.56
C MET A 248 -28.66 1.81 -0.06
N THR A 249 -28.39 2.88 -0.81
CA THR A 249 -28.89 4.24 -0.53
C THR A 249 -29.88 4.65 -1.60
N ALA A 250 -30.62 5.73 -1.37
CA ALA A 250 -31.53 6.30 -2.39
C ALA A 250 -30.78 6.76 -3.65
N ARG A 251 -29.45 6.91 -3.60
CA ARG A 251 -28.59 7.30 -4.73
C ARG A 251 -27.80 6.12 -5.33
N GLY A 252 -28.07 4.88 -4.87
CA GLY A 252 -27.35 3.68 -5.32
C GLY A 252 -26.52 3.02 -4.22
N GLY A 253 -25.68 2.07 -4.60
CA GLY A 253 -24.82 1.34 -3.66
C GLY A 253 -23.65 2.17 -3.15
N LEU A 254 -23.43 2.19 -1.84
CA LEU A 254 -22.23 2.71 -1.20
C LEU A 254 -21.35 1.55 -0.76
N ALA A 255 -20.24 1.33 -1.46
CA ALA A 255 -19.25 0.37 -1.00
C ALA A 255 -18.39 0.99 0.10
N CYS A 256 -18.28 0.33 1.23
CA CYS A 256 -17.41 0.74 2.32
C CYS A 256 -16.72 -0.46 2.98
N GLN A 257 -15.65 -0.16 3.69
CA GLN A 257 -15.00 -1.12 4.58
C GLN A 257 -15.67 -1.03 5.96
N GLU A 258 -16.09 -2.17 6.48
CA GLU A 258 -16.52 -2.32 7.85
C GLU A 258 -15.40 -2.96 8.66
N MET A 259 -15.08 -2.37 9.80
CA MET A 259 -14.03 -2.84 10.71
C MET A 259 -14.55 -2.84 12.15
N THR A 260 -14.29 -3.93 12.88
CA THR A 260 -14.45 -3.95 14.34
C THR A 260 -13.13 -3.54 14.97
N VAL A 261 -13.15 -2.49 15.79
CA VAL A 261 -11.95 -1.84 16.32
C VAL A 261 -12.06 -1.70 17.82
N THR A 262 -11.05 -2.15 18.56
CA THR A 262 -10.88 -1.86 19.99
C THR A 262 -9.88 -0.73 20.15
N LEU A 263 -10.31 0.35 20.78
CA LEU A 263 -9.44 1.48 21.08
C LEU A 263 -8.47 1.17 22.23
N ALA A 264 -7.48 2.04 22.41
CA ALA A 264 -6.49 1.92 23.47
C ALA A 264 -7.10 1.93 24.90
N ASP A 265 -8.34 2.44 25.05
CA ASP A 265 -9.11 2.45 26.30
C ASP A 265 -10.05 1.23 26.47
N ASN A 266 -9.84 0.18 25.66
CA ASN A 266 -10.61 -1.06 25.64
C ASN A 266 -12.08 -0.94 25.19
N ARG A 267 -12.51 0.20 24.68
CA ARG A 267 -13.85 0.34 24.08
C ARG A 267 -13.83 -0.19 22.65
N SER A 268 -14.90 -0.91 22.28
CA SER A 268 -15.04 -1.46 20.94
C SER A 268 -16.01 -0.63 20.11
N TYR A 269 -15.65 -0.43 18.85
CA TYR A 269 -16.38 0.37 17.88
C TYR A 269 -16.51 -0.36 16.57
N LEU A 270 -17.60 -0.08 15.86
CA LEU A 270 -17.76 -0.41 14.46
C LEU A 270 -17.37 0.81 13.62
N VAL A 271 -16.44 0.62 12.71
CA VAL A 271 -15.91 1.67 11.85
C VAL A 271 -16.25 1.36 10.41
N TYR A 272 -16.91 2.32 9.73
CA TYR A 272 -17.16 2.29 8.30
C TYR A 272 -16.29 3.31 7.61
N ALA A 273 -15.53 2.89 6.60
CA ALA A 273 -14.64 3.77 5.86
C ALA A 273 -14.88 3.68 4.35
N TRP A 274 -14.89 4.82 3.68
CA TRP A 274 -15.00 4.89 2.22
C TRP A 274 -14.31 6.12 1.65
N TYR A 275 -14.07 6.05 0.35
CA TYR A 275 -13.51 7.13 -0.46
C TYR A 275 -14.56 7.55 -1.47
N ALA A 276 -14.73 8.86 -1.69
CA ALA A 276 -15.70 9.41 -2.63
C ALA A 276 -15.04 10.45 -3.53
N GLY A 277 -15.23 10.29 -4.83
CA GLY A 277 -14.91 11.25 -5.88
C GLY A 277 -16.20 11.89 -6.41
N PRO A 278 -16.12 12.66 -7.52
CA PRO A 278 -17.29 13.32 -8.10
C PRO A 278 -18.39 12.36 -8.52
N ASP A 279 -18.03 11.24 -9.13
CA ASP A 279 -18.97 10.36 -9.83
C ASP A 279 -19.07 8.95 -9.22
N TRP A 280 -18.23 8.61 -8.25
CA TRP A 280 -18.21 7.27 -7.67
C TRP A 280 -17.59 7.22 -6.28
N SER A 281 -17.86 6.12 -5.56
CA SER A 281 -17.33 5.83 -4.23
C SER A 281 -16.82 4.39 -4.14
N THR A 282 -15.90 4.15 -3.22
CA THR A 282 -15.34 2.83 -2.96
C THR A 282 -14.87 2.70 -1.52
N GLY A 283 -15.02 1.51 -0.92
CA GLY A 283 -14.35 1.15 0.33
C GLY A 283 -12.89 0.74 0.12
N ASN A 284 -12.49 0.46 -1.12
CA ASN A 284 -11.19 -0.10 -1.42
C ASN A 284 -10.14 0.98 -1.71
N PHE A 285 -9.07 1.00 -0.91
CA PHE A 285 -7.99 1.98 -1.06
C PHE A 285 -7.25 1.90 -2.40
N LEU A 286 -7.03 0.68 -2.93
CA LEU A 286 -6.40 0.51 -4.24
C LEU A 286 -7.26 1.06 -5.37
N SER A 287 -8.55 0.76 -5.33
CA SER A 287 -9.52 1.30 -6.28
C SER A 287 -9.53 2.82 -6.23
N PHE A 288 -9.55 3.42 -5.03
CA PHE A 288 -9.42 4.86 -4.84
C PHE A 288 -8.13 5.39 -5.49
N ARG A 289 -6.96 4.82 -5.15
CA ARG A 289 -5.66 5.25 -5.70
C ARG A 289 -5.60 5.14 -7.23
N ARG A 290 -6.24 4.14 -7.81
CA ARG A 290 -6.27 3.92 -9.25
C ARG A 290 -7.07 4.98 -10.00
N HIS A 291 -8.18 5.43 -9.40
CA HIS A 291 -9.11 6.37 -10.06
C HIS A 291 -8.88 7.83 -9.65
N TRP A 292 -8.08 8.05 -8.62
CA TRP A 292 -7.80 9.40 -8.16
C TRP A 292 -7.22 10.28 -9.28
N THR A 293 -7.71 11.51 -9.34
CA THR A 293 -7.17 12.56 -10.20
C THR A 293 -7.07 13.86 -9.40
N SER A 294 -6.03 14.65 -9.65
CA SER A 294 -5.87 15.97 -9.02
C SER A 294 -6.88 17.02 -9.52
N ARG A 295 -7.65 16.69 -10.57
CA ARG A 295 -8.59 17.63 -11.23
C ARG A 295 -9.94 17.71 -10.54
N ALA A 296 -10.24 16.82 -9.63
CA ALA A 296 -11.53 16.70 -8.99
C ALA A 296 -11.38 16.61 -7.46
N PRO A 297 -12.33 17.16 -6.69
CA PRO A 297 -12.32 17.01 -5.24
C PRO A 297 -12.58 15.55 -4.85
N TRP A 298 -11.77 15.04 -3.95
CA TRP A 298 -11.91 13.73 -3.35
C TRP A 298 -12.05 13.85 -1.85
N TYR A 299 -12.77 12.89 -1.28
CA TYR A 299 -13.03 12.83 0.15
C TYR A 299 -12.75 11.42 0.66
N THR A 300 -12.26 11.32 1.89
CA THR A 300 -12.29 10.08 2.66
C THR A 300 -13.15 10.29 3.90
N PHE A 301 -13.94 9.29 4.22
CA PHE A 301 -14.87 9.29 5.33
C PHE A 301 -14.59 8.13 6.27
N GLN A 302 -14.71 8.39 7.57
CA GLN A 302 -14.69 7.38 8.61
C GLN A 302 -15.86 7.65 9.55
N LEU A 303 -16.80 6.71 9.61
CA LEU A 303 -17.92 6.76 10.53
C LEU A 303 -17.67 5.73 11.63
N MET A 304 -17.74 6.15 12.88
CA MET A 304 -17.53 5.34 14.06
C MET A 304 -18.80 5.32 14.90
N THR A 305 -19.23 4.14 15.32
CA THR A 305 -20.36 3.95 16.23
C THR A 305 -20.00 2.95 17.33
N ASP A 306 -20.49 3.17 18.53
CA ASP A 306 -20.32 2.22 19.64
C ASP A 306 -20.95 0.87 19.27
N ILE A 307 -20.27 -0.21 19.63
CA ILE A 307 -20.85 -1.55 19.66
C ILE A 307 -21.45 -1.66 21.06
N GLY A 308 -22.76 -1.43 21.15
CA GLY A 308 -23.50 -1.43 22.42
C GLY A 308 -23.39 -2.73 23.19
#